data_74794de143bea21e44826ced6152a0e6
#
_entry.id   74794de143bea21e44826ced6152a0e6
#
_cell.length_a   1.000
_cell.length_b   1.000
_cell.length_c   1.000
_cell.angle_alpha   90.00
_cell.angle_beta   90.00
_cell.angle_gamma   90.00
#
_symmetry.space_group_name_H-M   'P 1'
#
loop_
_entity.id
_entity.type
_entity.pdbx_description
1 polymer ?
#
loop_
_entity_poly.entity_id
_entity_poly.type
_entity_poly.pdbx_seq_one_letter_code
_entity_poly.pdbx_strand_id
1 'polypeptide(L)'
;MVVVDVSAGTNAPESLQDLAFVSRNDVVSSYNSGSGEALSLPEDRGKAVAVMTQALEQFLKKSHENQSLVGVIGVGGSGGTSLLSSPFASLPIGIPKVIVSTVASGQTEPYVGTSDLVLFPSVVDVAGINRVSRLILSNAAAAFAGMVVGRVQSLQESSRAEDKPTVGITMFGVTTPCVNAVRDRLHEEGYETLVFHATGVGGRAMENLVREGFIQVCETAKPYLKA
;
A
#
# COMPACT_ATOMS: atom_id res chain seq x y z
N MET A 1 -4.14 10.13 16.20
CA MET A 1 -4.26 8.75 15.68
C MET A 1 -5.73 8.35 15.71
N VAL A 2 -6.22 7.70 14.66
CA VAL A 2 -7.59 7.18 14.59
C VAL A 2 -7.50 5.66 14.56
N VAL A 3 -8.31 4.98 15.36
CA VAL A 3 -8.46 3.53 15.34
C VAL A 3 -9.70 3.19 14.50
N VAL A 4 -9.54 2.32 13.52
CA VAL A 4 -10.61 1.89 12.61
C VAL A 4 -10.89 0.41 12.86
N ASP A 5 -12.10 0.07 13.26
CA ASP A 5 -12.52 -1.33 13.44
C ASP A 5 -12.94 -1.93 12.10
N VAL A 6 -12.15 -2.88 11.64
CA VAL A 6 -12.41 -3.67 10.42
C VAL A 6 -12.66 -5.15 10.74
N SER A 7 -12.88 -5.48 12.01
CA SER A 7 -13.11 -6.86 12.45
C SER A 7 -14.39 -7.45 11.85
N ALA A 8 -14.36 -8.72 11.49
CA ALA A 8 -15.55 -9.48 11.12
C ALA A 8 -16.30 -10.04 12.37
N GLY A 9 -15.80 -9.77 13.57
CA GLY A 9 -16.37 -10.22 14.84
C GLY A 9 -17.52 -9.35 15.33
N THR A 10 -18.24 -9.82 16.36
CA THR A 10 -19.40 -9.13 16.94
C THR A 10 -19.08 -8.20 18.11
N ASN A 11 -17.87 -8.28 18.66
CA ASN A 11 -17.48 -7.54 19.85
C ASN A 11 -16.88 -6.20 19.49
N ALA A 12 -17.54 -5.11 19.88
CA ALA A 12 -16.93 -3.78 19.85
C ALA A 12 -15.82 -3.67 20.92
N PRO A 13 -14.73 -2.93 20.68
CA PRO A 13 -13.70 -2.71 21.71
C PRO A 13 -14.28 -1.97 22.93
N GLU A 14 -13.94 -2.43 24.14
CA GLU A 14 -14.55 -1.98 25.39
C GLU A 14 -14.25 -0.53 25.80
N SER A 15 -13.25 0.09 25.33
CA SER A 15 -13.02 1.54 25.29
C SER A 15 -11.63 1.87 24.72
N LEU A 16 -11.58 2.86 23.88
CA LEU A 16 -10.33 3.50 23.44
C LEU A 16 -10.29 4.88 24.08
N GLN A 17 -9.99 4.94 25.39
CA GLN A 17 -9.82 6.20 26.09
C GLN A 17 -8.76 7.03 25.35
N ASP A 18 -9.12 8.24 24.98
CA ASP A 18 -8.27 9.25 24.33
C ASP A 18 -7.93 9.03 22.83
N LEU A 19 -8.52 8.05 22.12
CA LEU A 19 -8.33 7.87 20.69
C LEU A 19 -9.64 8.06 19.92
N ALA A 20 -9.56 8.75 18.78
CA ALA A 20 -10.67 8.77 17.85
C ALA A 20 -10.92 7.37 17.30
N PHE A 21 -12.18 6.97 17.24
CA PHE A 21 -12.59 5.62 16.84
C PHE A 21 -13.61 5.68 15.72
N VAL A 22 -13.41 4.85 14.71
CA VAL A 22 -14.35 4.63 13.60
C VAL A 22 -14.83 3.20 13.70
N SER A 23 -16.14 3.02 13.88
CA SER A 23 -16.71 1.68 13.97
C SER A 23 -16.77 0.99 12.61
N ARG A 24 -16.84 -0.35 12.62
CA ARG A 24 -17.03 -1.12 11.37
C ARG A 24 -18.31 -0.72 10.63
N ASN A 25 -19.36 -0.32 11.36
CA ASN A 25 -20.60 0.14 10.76
C ASN A 25 -20.40 1.47 10.01
N ASP A 26 -19.57 2.37 10.56
CA ASP A 26 -19.21 3.63 9.88
C ASP A 26 -18.37 3.36 8.63
N VAL A 27 -17.44 2.40 8.67
CA VAL A 27 -16.66 1.97 7.51
C VAL A 27 -17.58 1.40 6.43
N VAL A 28 -18.47 0.47 6.78
CA VAL A 28 -19.43 -0.13 5.84
C VAL A 28 -20.42 0.91 5.29
N SER A 29 -20.88 1.83 6.13
CA SER A 29 -21.77 2.91 5.70
C SER A 29 -21.10 3.86 4.69
N SER A 30 -19.79 4.04 4.78
CA SER A 30 -19.06 4.86 3.80
C SER A 30 -19.04 4.25 2.40
N TYR A 31 -19.14 2.93 2.29
CA TYR A 31 -19.25 2.21 1.01
C TYR A 31 -20.64 2.37 0.35
N ASN A 32 -21.69 2.49 1.16
CA ASN A 32 -23.09 2.54 0.69
C ASN A 32 -23.59 3.93 0.31
N SER A 33 -22.78 4.95 0.38
CA SER A 33 -23.20 6.34 0.13
C SER A 33 -23.81 6.60 -1.26
N GLY A 34 -24.00 5.57 -2.08
CA GLY A 34 -24.61 5.67 -3.42
C GLY A 34 -25.85 4.78 -3.68
N SER A 35 -26.15 3.81 -2.83
CA SER A 35 -27.21 2.80 -3.14
C SER A 35 -28.46 2.85 -2.25
N GLY A 36 -28.49 3.69 -1.22
CA GLY A 36 -29.70 3.90 -0.38
C GLY A 36 -30.08 2.74 0.55
N GLU A 37 -29.46 1.58 0.47
CA GLU A 37 -29.66 0.46 1.38
C GLU A 37 -28.49 0.31 2.34
N ALA A 38 -28.78 0.21 3.66
CA ALA A 38 -27.78 -0.07 4.67
C ALA A 38 -27.26 -1.51 4.49
N LEU A 39 -26.03 -1.67 3.99
CA LEU A 39 -25.39 -2.98 3.91
C LEU A 39 -25.08 -3.45 5.34
N SER A 40 -25.68 -4.57 5.75
CA SER A 40 -25.22 -5.33 6.90
C SER A 40 -24.11 -6.29 6.47
N LEU A 41 -23.13 -6.52 7.33
CA LEU A 41 -22.11 -7.55 7.06
C LEU A 41 -22.80 -8.91 6.97
N PRO A 42 -22.53 -9.71 5.92
CA PRO A 42 -23.07 -11.06 5.81
C PRO A 42 -22.62 -11.95 6.99
N GLU A 43 -23.46 -12.93 7.36
CA GLU A 43 -23.09 -13.93 8.39
C GLU A 43 -21.91 -14.83 7.92
N ASP A 44 -21.81 -15.08 6.62
CA ASP A 44 -20.68 -15.82 6.04
C ASP A 44 -19.39 -15.01 6.17
N ARG A 45 -18.41 -15.58 6.86
CA ARG A 45 -17.13 -14.92 7.17
C ARG A 45 -16.37 -14.49 5.90
N GLY A 46 -16.37 -15.30 4.86
CA GLY A 46 -15.66 -14.98 3.62
C GLY A 46 -16.29 -13.78 2.90
N LYS A 47 -17.63 -13.77 2.82
CA LYS A 47 -18.39 -12.64 2.26
C LYS A 47 -18.24 -11.38 3.11
N ALA A 48 -18.27 -11.50 4.44
CA ALA A 48 -18.06 -10.38 5.36
C ALA A 48 -16.68 -9.74 5.17
N VAL A 49 -15.63 -10.55 5.02
CA VAL A 49 -14.27 -10.07 4.71
C VAL A 49 -14.25 -9.35 3.36
N ALA A 50 -14.87 -9.89 2.32
CA ALA A 50 -14.90 -9.26 1.01
C ALA A 50 -15.61 -7.90 1.03
N VAL A 51 -16.76 -7.80 1.70
CA VAL A 51 -17.49 -6.54 1.87
C VAL A 51 -16.67 -5.53 2.67
N MET A 52 -16.07 -5.95 3.78
CA MET A 52 -15.23 -5.07 4.61
C MET A 52 -13.99 -4.59 3.85
N THR A 53 -13.37 -5.45 3.03
CA THR A 53 -12.24 -5.06 2.17
C THR A 53 -12.62 -3.90 1.24
N GLN A 54 -13.75 -4.01 0.55
CA GLN A 54 -14.23 -2.97 -0.35
C GLN A 54 -14.63 -1.69 0.39
N ALA A 55 -15.28 -1.83 1.54
CA ALA A 55 -15.66 -0.71 2.38
C ALA A 55 -14.44 0.05 2.91
N LEU A 56 -13.42 -0.68 3.39
CA LEU A 56 -12.17 -0.08 3.86
C LEU A 56 -11.41 0.62 2.73
N GLU A 57 -11.37 0.04 1.53
CA GLU A 57 -10.74 0.67 0.37
C GLU A 57 -11.39 2.02 0.05
N GLN A 58 -12.71 2.09 0.00
CA GLN A 58 -13.45 3.34 -0.21
C GLN A 58 -13.24 4.34 0.93
N PHE A 59 -13.24 3.87 2.17
CA PHE A 59 -13.00 4.71 3.34
C PHE A 59 -11.60 5.34 3.29
N LEU A 60 -10.58 4.56 2.99
CA LEU A 60 -9.18 5.04 2.92
C LEU A 60 -8.99 6.00 1.74
N LYS A 61 -9.61 5.70 0.59
CA LYS A 61 -9.58 6.57 -0.58
C LYS A 61 -10.19 7.95 -0.28
N LYS A 62 -11.37 8.00 0.32
CA LYS A 62 -12.01 9.25 0.75
C LYS A 62 -11.14 10.00 1.78
N SER A 63 -10.55 9.26 2.74
CA SER A 63 -9.68 9.86 3.76
C SER A 63 -8.41 10.47 3.13
N HIS A 64 -7.89 9.85 2.08
CA HIS A 64 -6.77 10.39 1.32
C HIS A 64 -7.17 11.64 0.52
N GLU A 65 -8.26 11.59 -0.23
CA GLU A 65 -8.80 12.71 -1.00
C GLU A 65 -9.09 13.93 -0.11
N ASN A 66 -9.58 13.70 1.11
CA ASN A 66 -9.82 14.74 2.12
C ASN A 66 -8.55 15.19 2.86
N GLN A 67 -7.36 14.71 2.48
CA GLN A 67 -6.07 15.03 3.11
C GLN A 67 -6.01 14.74 4.62
N SER A 68 -6.85 13.81 5.10
CA SER A 68 -6.89 13.40 6.51
C SER A 68 -6.03 12.15 6.80
N LEU A 69 -5.41 11.56 5.77
CA LEU A 69 -4.62 10.35 5.84
C LEU A 69 -3.14 10.62 5.58
N VAL A 70 -2.28 10.34 6.54
CA VAL A 70 -0.82 10.44 6.41
C VAL A 70 -0.12 9.08 6.32
N GLY A 71 -0.79 8.01 6.72
CA GLY A 71 -0.30 6.63 6.65
C GLY A 71 -1.27 5.66 7.30
N VAL A 72 -1.09 4.37 7.06
CA VAL A 72 -1.92 3.28 7.57
C VAL A 72 -1.06 2.16 8.17
N ILE A 73 -1.47 1.67 9.33
CA ILE A 73 -0.89 0.48 9.94
C ILE A 73 -2.01 -0.47 10.37
N GLY A 74 -1.85 -1.75 10.11
CA GLY A 74 -2.79 -2.79 10.50
C GLY A 74 -2.09 -4.00 11.11
N VAL A 75 -2.85 -4.83 11.81
CA VAL A 75 -2.36 -6.07 12.44
C VAL A 75 -3.31 -7.19 12.10
N GLY A 76 -2.80 -8.34 11.67
CA GLY A 76 -3.66 -9.47 11.37
C GLY A 76 -2.94 -10.80 11.16
N GLY A 77 -3.69 -11.89 11.40
CA GLY A 77 -3.36 -13.21 10.88
C GLY A 77 -3.62 -13.29 9.37
N SER A 78 -3.68 -14.48 8.78
CA SER A 78 -3.91 -14.68 7.34
C SER A 78 -5.16 -13.95 6.82
N GLY A 79 -6.30 -14.06 7.52
CA GLY A 79 -7.54 -13.39 7.15
C GLY A 79 -7.48 -11.87 7.27
N GLY A 80 -6.85 -11.34 8.34
CA GLY A 80 -6.63 -9.92 8.51
C GLY A 80 -5.68 -9.34 7.48
N THR A 81 -4.59 -10.04 7.18
CA THR A 81 -3.65 -9.64 6.12
C THR A 81 -4.36 -9.59 4.76
N SER A 82 -5.15 -10.60 4.43
CA SER A 82 -5.93 -10.64 3.18
C SER A 82 -6.93 -9.47 3.08
N LEU A 83 -7.60 -9.14 4.19
CA LEU A 83 -8.54 -8.02 4.25
C LEU A 83 -7.84 -6.66 4.02
N LEU A 84 -6.68 -6.47 4.67
CA LEU A 84 -5.98 -5.18 4.69
C LEU A 84 -5.14 -4.92 3.43
N SER A 85 -4.66 -5.97 2.77
CA SER A 85 -3.67 -5.86 1.69
C SER A 85 -4.15 -5.04 0.51
N SER A 86 -5.32 -5.37 -0.06
CA SER A 86 -5.87 -4.65 -1.21
C SER A 86 -6.18 -3.18 -0.89
N PRO A 87 -6.88 -2.84 0.21
CA PRO A 87 -7.12 -1.46 0.58
C PRO A 87 -5.84 -0.64 0.81
N PHE A 88 -4.83 -1.25 1.43
CA PHE A 88 -3.56 -0.56 1.66
C PHE A 88 -2.77 -0.39 0.36
N ALA A 89 -2.72 -1.44 -0.48
CA ALA A 89 -2.04 -1.39 -1.77
C ALA A 89 -2.72 -0.43 -2.78
N SER A 90 -4.00 -0.12 -2.61
CA SER A 90 -4.72 0.84 -3.45
C SER A 90 -4.39 2.31 -3.14
N LEU A 91 -3.76 2.59 -2.01
CA LEU A 91 -3.28 3.93 -1.68
C LEU A 91 -2.04 4.28 -2.54
N PRO A 92 -1.88 5.54 -2.95
CA PRO A 92 -0.74 5.98 -3.75
C PRO A 92 0.62 5.59 -3.17
N ILE A 93 1.60 5.38 -4.04
CA ILE A 93 3.00 5.14 -3.64
C ILE A 93 3.51 6.34 -2.83
N GLY A 94 4.31 6.04 -1.80
CA GLY A 94 4.85 7.03 -0.86
C GLY A 94 3.95 7.30 0.35
N ILE A 95 2.69 6.85 0.38
CA ILE A 95 1.92 6.83 1.64
C ILE A 95 2.42 5.68 2.50
N PRO A 96 2.87 5.90 3.75
CA PRO A 96 3.30 4.84 4.65
C PRO A 96 2.22 3.78 4.88
N LYS A 97 2.52 2.52 4.56
CA LYS A 97 1.61 1.37 4.65
C LYS A 97 2.33 0.21 5.32
N VAL A 98 1.83 -0.23 6.45
CA VAL A 98 2.43 -1.34 7.21
C VAL A 98 1.36 -2.33 7.65
N ILE A 99 1.58 -3.62 7.44
CA ILE A 99 0.76 -4.68 8.05
C ILE A 99 1.66 -5.57 8.89
N VAL A 100 1.42 -5.63 10.18
CA VAL A 100 2.04 -6.66 11.05
C VAL A 100 1.27 -7.96 10.85
N SER A 101 1.96 -8.96 10.30
CA SER A 101 1.30 -10.14 9.72
C SER A 101 1.96 -11.44 10.15
N THR A 102 1.13 -12.46 10.42
CA THR A 102 1.60 -13.84 10.66
C THR A 102 2.09 -14.53 9.39
N VAL A 103 1.73 -14.02 8.20
CA VAL A 103 2.11 -14.61 6.90
C VAL A 103 3.23 -13.84 6.19
N ALA A 104 3.85 -12.88 6.85
CA ALA A 104 4.91 -12.05 6.28
C ALA A 104 6.22 -12.81 5.96
N SER A 105 6.39 -14.05 6.42
CA SER A 105 7.57 -14.89 6.17
C SER A 105 7.41 -15.87 5.01
N GLY A 106 6.25 -15.88 4.33
CA GLY A 106 5.94 -16.82 3.25
C GLY A 106 5.90 -16.16 1.87
N GLN A 107 5.00 -16.63 1.02
CA GLN A 107 4.73 -16.04 -0.27
C GLN A 107 3.96 -14.73 -0.09
N THR A 108 4.60 -13.60 -0.29
CA THR A 108 4.06 -12.27 -0.01
C THR A 108 3.54 -11.54 -1.25
N GLU A 109 3.90 -12.01 -2.45
CA GLU A 109 3.47 -11.39 -3.72
C GLU A 109 1.94 -11.16 -3.81
N PRO A 110 1.07 -12.10 -3.41
CA PRO A 110 -0.38 -11.89 -3.48
C PRO A 110 -0.89 -10.74 -2.59
N TYR A 111 -0.13 -10.37 -1.57
CA TYR A 111 -0.49 -9.30 -0.64
C TYR A 111 0.11 -7.95 -1.01
N VAL A 112 1.36 -7.95 -1.45
CA VAL A 112 2.12 -6.72 -1.73
C VAL A 112 1.94 -6.27 -3.17
N GLY A 113 1.87 -7.21 -4.12
CA GLY A 113 1.78 -6.91 -5.54
C GLY A 113 2.94 -6.02 -6.00
N THR A 114 2.60 -4.85 -6.55
CA THR A 114 3.54 -3.81 -6.99
C THR A 114 3.51 -2.57 -6.10
N SER A 115 2.86 -2.65 -4.93
CA SER A 115 2.79 -1.55 -3.95
C SER A 115 4.05 -1.49 -3.09
N ASP A 116 4.28 -0.33 -2.48
CA ASP A 116 5.29 -0.09 -1.44
C ASP A 116 4.80 -0.51 -0.04
N LEU A 117 3.83 -1.44 0.03
CA LEU A 117 3.32 -2.02 1.27
C LEU A 117 4.40 -2.82 2.01
N VAL A 118 4.64 -2.49 3.26
CA VAL A 118 5.56 -3.20 4.15
C VAL A 118 4.81 -4.27 4.95
N LEU A 119 5.19 -5.53 4.79
CA LEU A 119 4.75 -6.61 5.67
C LEU A 119 5.78 -6.80 6.78
N PHE A 120 5.35 -6.60 8.02
CA PHE A 120 6.18 -6.76 9.22
C PHE A 120 5.87 -8.11 9.88
N PRO A 121 6.83 -9.05 10.00
CA PRO A 121 6.58 -10.35 10.60
C PRO A 121 6.16 -10.25 12.06
N SER A 122 5.01 -10.84 12.41
CA SER A 122 4.54 -10.88 13.80
C SER A 122 5.32 -11.87 14.67
N VAL A 123 6.04 -12.82 14.05
CA VAL A 123 6.84 -13.90 14.66
C VAL A 123 5.98 -14.91 15.42
N VAL A 124 5.00 -14.43 16.18
CA VAL A 124 4.00 -15.25 16.89
C VAL A 124 2.60 -14.93 16.38
N ASP A 125 1.64 -15.79 16.65
CA ASP A 125 0.26 -15.54 16.27
C ASP A 125 -0.33 -14.34 17.01
N VAL A 126 -1.32 -13.69 16.38
CA VAL A 126 -2.01 -12.52 16.92
C VAL A 126 -3.12 -12.99 17.87
N ALA A 127 -2.71 -13.55 19.02
CA ALA A 127 -3.58 -14.11 20.04
C ALA A 127 -3.36 -13.41 21.40
N GLY A 128 -3.58 -12.10 21.43
CA GLY A 128 -3.36 -11.26 22.60
C GLY A 128 -1.92 -10.73 22.71
N ILE A 129 -1.69 -9.96 23.79
CA ILE A 129 -0.38 -9.33 24.05
C ILE A 129 0.46 -10.23 24.97
N ASN A 130 1.60 -10.66 24.46
CA ASN A 130 2.61 -11.40 25.21
C ASN A 130 3.97 -10.68 25.12
N ARG A 131 5.01 -11.26 25.75
CA ARG A 131 6.35 -10.65 25.76
C ARG A 131 6.92 -10.43 24.35
N VAL A 132 6.73 -11.39 23.45
CA VAL A 132 7.26 -11.31 22.06
C VAL A 132 6.43 -10.34 21.25
N SER A 133 5.10 -10.51 21.22
CA SER A 133 4.21 -9.63 20.44
C SER A 133 4.35 -8.16 20.84
N ARG A 134 4.57 -7.87 22.15
CA ARG A 134 4.83 -6.50 22.64
C ARG A 134 6.07 -5.89 21.99
N LEU A 135 7.18 -6.64 21.93
CA LEU A 135 8.42 -6.16 21.30
C LEU A 135 8.22 -5.90 19.80
N ILE A 136 7.59 -6.84 19.10
CA ILE A 136 7.37 -6.75 17.66
C ILE A 136 6.43 -5.58 17.32
N LEU A 137 5.32 -5.46 18.03
CA LEU A 137 4.36 -4.37 17.80
C LEU A 137 4.98 -3.00 18.13
N SER A 138 5.82 -2.90 19.17
CA SER A 138 6.54 -1.67 19.49
C SER A 138 7.53 -1.29 18.36
N ASN A 139 8.27 -2.26 17.82
CA ASN A 139 9.17 -2.03 16.71
C ASN A 139 8.43 -1.62 15.43
N ALA A 140 7.32 -2.30 15.11
CA ALA A 140 6.50 -1.96 13.95
C ALA A 140 5.89 -0.55 14.08
N ALA A 141 5.41 -0.20 15.28
CA ALA A 141 4.88 1.14 15.54
C ALA A 141 5.96 2.23 15.42
N ALA A 142 7.17 1.98 15.93
CA ALA A 142 8.29 2.90 15.80
C ALA A 142 8.72 3.08 14.33
N ALA A 143 8.81 1.99 13.57
CA ALA A 143 9.12 2.03 12.13
C ALA A 143 8.06 2.83 11.37
N PHE A 144 6.78 2.55 11.62
CA PHE A 144 5.66 3.27 11.00
C PHE A 144 5.68 4.77 11.35
N ALA A 145 5.92 5.12 12.61
CA ALA A 145 6.03 6.52 13.02
C ALA A 145 7.18 7.24 12.29
N GLY A 146 8.34 6.59 12.14
CA GLY A 146 9.46 7.10 11.36
C GLY A 146 9.10 7.32 9.89
N MET A 147 8.38 6.38 9.26
CA MET A 147 7.90 6.54 7.88
C MET A 147 6.95 7.74 7.73
N VAL A 148 6.03 7.92 8.68
CA VAL A 148 5.09 9.06 8.68
C VAL A 148 5.83 10.39 8.83
N VAL A 149 6.77 10.48 9.78
CA VAL A 149 7.59 11.68 9.99
C VAL A 149 8.39 12.01 8.73
N GLY A 150 9.08 11.02 8.16
CA GLY A 150 9.86 11.18 6.93
C GLY A 150 9.00 11.67 5.77
N ARG A 151 7.79 11.11 5.58
CA ARG A 151 6.85 11.57 4.56
C ARG A 151 6.45 13.04 4.75
N VAL A 152 6.07 13.42 5.98
CA VAL A 152 5.66 14.81 6.27
C VAL A 152 6.80 15.78 5.96
N GLN A 153 8.04 15.43 6.31
CA GLN A 153 9.22 16.23 6.00
C GLN A 153 9.46 16.32 4.49
N SER A 154 9.41 15.19 3.77
CA SER A 154 9.57 15.17 2.30
C SER A 154 8.53 16.03 1.59
N LEU A 155 7.27 16.00 2.01
CA LEU A 155 6.23 16.86 1.42
C LEU A 155 6.51 18.34 1.62
N GLN A 156 7.14 18.74 2.72
CA GLN A 156 7.55 20.13 2.96
C GLN A 156 8.75 20.54 2.10
N GLU A 157 9.63 19.60 1.79
CA GLU A 157 10.83 19.83 0.97
C GLU A 157 10.52 19.80 -0.53
N SER A 158 9.65 18.89 -0.99
CA SER A 158 9.27 18.70 -2.40
C SER A 158 8.60 19.96 -3.02
N SER A 159 8.04 20.84 -2.21
CA SER A 159 7.55 22.15 -2.68
C SER A 159 8.65 23.06 -3.24
N ARG A 160 9.92 22.66 -3.18
CA ARG A 160 11.09 23.43 -3.60
C ARG A 160 11.86 22.82 -4.79
N ALA A 161 11.57 21.58 -5.17
CA ALA A 161 12.24 20.93 -6.30
C ALA A 161 11.36 20.95 -7.54
N GLU A 162 11.91 21.34 -8.68
CA GLU A 162 11.26 21.16 -9.97
C GLU A 162 11.33 19.67 -10.33
N ASP A 163 10.16 19.02 -10.46
CA ASP A 163 10.07 17.64 -10.91
C ASP A 163 10.53 17.57 -12.38
N LYS A 164 11.54 16.74 -12.65
CA LYS A 164 11.99 16.48 -14.01
C LYS A 164 10.99 15.55 -14.72
N PRO A 165 10.77 15.75 -16.03
CA PRO A 165 10.00 14.77 -16.80
C PRO A 165 10.63 13.38 -16.69
N THR A 166 9.82 12.38 -16.35
CA THR A 166 10.28 11.03 -16.04
C THR A 166 9.92 10.04 -17.15
N VAL A 167 10.91 9.27 -17.58
CA VAL A 167 10.80 8.22 -18.59
C VAL A 167 10.93 6.85 -17.95
N GLY A 168 9.91 5.98 -18.12
CA GLY A 168 9.95 4.58 -17.70
C GLY A 168 10.58 3.71 -18.79
N ILE A 169 11.59 2.89 -18.43
CA ILE A 169 12.29 2.01 -19.38
C ILE A 169 12.25 0.58 -18.84
N THR A 170 11.83 -0.39 -19.66
CA THR A 170 11.99 -1.81 -19.29
C THR A 170 13.35 -2.34 -19.74
N MET A 171 14.00 -3.12 -18.89
CA MET A 171 15.31 -3.71 -19.14
C MET A 171 15.26 -5.23 -18.95
N PHE A 172 15.93 -5.93 -19.85
CA PHE A 172 16.25 -7.35 -19.71
C PHE A 172 17.75 -7.55 -19.92
N GLY A 173 18.35 -8.57 -19.32
CA GLY A 173 19.82 -8.72 -19.23
C GLY A 173 20.60 -8.43 -20.51
N VAL A 174 20.12 -8.93 -21.67
CA VAL A 174 20.75 -8.72 -22.98
C VAL A 174 20.60 -7.28 -23.53
N THR A 175 19.66 -6.49 -23.02
CA THR A 175 19.43 -5.11 -23.46
C THR A 175 20.10 -4.08 -22.54
N THR A 176 20.77 -4.51 -21.48
CA THR A 176 21.42 -3.62 -20.48
C THR A 176 22.33 -2.56 -21.11
N PRO A 177 23.23 -2.87 -22.07
CA PRO A 177 24.08 -1.85 -22.66
C PRO A 177 23.30 -0.77 -23.43
N CYS A 178 22.25 -1.18 -24.15
CA CYS A 178 21.37 -0.26 -24.87
C CYS A 178 20.60 0.64 -23.89
N VAL A 179 19.98 0.07 -22.85
CA VAL A 179 19.26 0.82 -21.83
C VAL A 179 20.15 1.81 -21.11
N ASN A 180 21.40 1.43 -20.79
CA ASN A 180 22.36 2.35 -20.18
C ASN A 180 22.67 3.55 -21.09
N ALA A 181 22.93 3.32 -22.38
CA ALA A 181 23.19 4.39 -23.33
C ALA A 181 21.99 5.34 -23.50
N VAL A 182 20.78 4.80 -23.56
CA VAL A 182 19.53 5.60 -23.62
C VAL A 182 19.36 6.41 -22.34
N ARG A 183 19.54 5.78 -21.17
CA ARG A 183 19.44 6.45 -19.88
C ARG A 183 20.43 7.62 -19.77
N ASP A 184 21.69 7.39 -20.11
CA ASP A 184 22.74 8.41 -20.03
C ASP A 184 22.41 9.59 -20.94
N ARG A 185 21.89 9.32 -22.15
CA ARG A 185 21.46 10.37 -23.08
C ARG A 185 20.26 11.16 -22.57
N LEU A 186 19.24 10.48 -22.02
CA LEU A 186 18.07 11.14 -21.43
C LEU A 186 18.46 12.02 -20.23
N HIS A 187 19.42 11.56 -19.43
CA HIS A 187 19.92 12.32 -18.30
C HIS A 187 20.64 13.62 -18.73
N GLU A 188 21.41 13.57 -19.82
CA GLU A 188 22.03 14.77 -20.44
C GLU A 188 20.98 15.77 -20.92
N GLU A 189 19.83 15.29 -21.41
CA GLU A 189 18.69 16.11 -21.86
C GLU A 189 17.79 16.59 -20.72
N GLY A 190 18.13 16.27 -19.45
CA GLY A 190 17.41 16.74 -18.28
C GLY A 190 16.22 15.88 -17.83
N TYR A 191 16.07 14.67 -18.37
CA TYR A 191 15.04 13.73 -17.94
C TYR A 191 15.49 12.90 -16.74
N GLU A 192 14.53 12.45 -15.93
CA GLU A 192 14.70 11.36 -14.99
C GLU A 192 14.30 10.03 -15.63
N THR A 193 14.98 8.93 -15.27
CA THR A 193 14.68 7.62 -15.84
C THR A 193 14.43 6.59 -14.73
N LEU A 194 13.32 5.86 -14.84
CA LEU A 194 12.98 4.73 -13.99
C LEU A 194 13.14 3.43 -14.78
N VAL A 195 14.01 2.54 -14.30
CA VAL A 195 14.31 1.28 -15.00
C VAL A 195 13.62 0.12 -14.31
N PHE A 196 12.87 -0.66 -15.08
CA PHE A 196 12.10 -1.81 -14.61
C PHE A 196 12.60 -3.11 -15.22
N HIS A 197 12.71 -4.15 -14.42
CA HIS A 197 13.07 -5.46 -14.95
C HIS A 197 11.90 -6.06 -15.75
N ALA A 198 12.14 -6.47 -17.00
CA ALA A 198 11.13 -6.99 -17.92
C ALA A 198 10.66 -8.43 -17.57
N THR A 199 10.39 -8.70 -16.30
CA THR A 199 9.90 -9.99 -15.76
C THR A 199 8.55 -9.82 -15.08
N GLY A 200 7.49 -9.57 -15.82
CA GLY A 200 6.11 -9.52 -15.32
C GLY A 200 5.83 -8.49 -14.23
N VAL A 201 6.46 -8.60 -13.06
CA VAL A 201 6.29 -7.68 -11.92
C VAL A 201 6.76 -6.26 -12.27
N GLY A 202 7.91 -6.13 -12.91
CA GLY A 202 8.46 -4.81 -13.29
C GLY A 202 7.56 -4.06 -14.28
N GLY A 203 6.98 -4.78 -15.26
CA GLY A 203 6.01 -4.18 -16.20
C GLY A 203 4.76 -3.66 -15.50
N ARG A 204 4.19 -4.47 -14.58
CA ARG A 204 3.02 -4.04 -13.76
C ARG A 204 3.35 -2.86 -12.87
N ALA A 205 4.54 -2.82 -12.27
CA ALA A 205 4.99 -1.69 -11.47
C ALA A 205 5.10 -0.41 -12.31
N MET A 206 5.68 -0.49 -13.50
CA MET A 206 5.75 0.64 -14.43
C MET A 206 4.35 1.15 -14.80
N GLU A 207 3.42 0.25 -15.16
CA GLU A 207 2.04 0.64 -15.48
C GLU A 207 1.33 1.35 -14.32
N ASN A 208 1.57 0.91 -13.08
CA ASN A 208 1.00 1.57 -11.89
C ASN A 208 1.56 2.98 -11.71
N LEU A 209 2.88 3.16 -11.88
CA LEU A 209 3.53 4.47 -11.77
C LEU A 209 3.10 5.43 -12.88
N VAL A 210 2.77 4.91 -14.07
CA VAL A 210 2.13 5.72 -15.14
C VAL A 210 0.74 6.18 -14.72
N ARG A 211 -0.09 5.28 -14.17
CA ARG A 211 -1.44 5.62 -13.70
C ARG A 211 -1.42 6.63 -12.55
N GLU A 212 -0.42 6.57 -11.70
CA GLU A 212 -0.22 7.50 -10.58
C GLU A 212 0.45 8.83 -11.01
N GLY A 213 0.87 8.95 -12.29
CA GLY A 213 1.46 10.18 -12.84
C GLY A 213 2.95 10.38 -12.56
N PHE A 214 3.64 9.39 -11.99
CA PHE A 214 5.10 9.43 -11.79
C PHE A 214 5.88 9.29 -13.11
N ILE A 215 5.29 8.66 -14.13
CA ILE A 215 5.93 8.44 -15.42
C ILE A 215 5.08 9.07 -16.51
N GLN A 216 5.66 9.97 -17.30
CA GLN A 216 4.99 10.66 -18.40
C GLN A 216 5.21 9.96 -19.75
N VAL A 217 6.34 9.26 -19.92
CA VAL A 217 6.69 8.53 -21.15
C VAL A 217 7.19 7.13 -20.82
N CYS A 218 6.77 6.13 -21.60
CA CYS A 218 7.24 4.75 -21.45
C CYS A 218 7.92 4.26 -22.71
N GLU A 219 9.05 3.56 -22.56
CA GLU A 219 9.70 2.83 -23.64
C GLU A 219 9.98 1.38 -23.22
N THR A 220 9.68 0.44 -24.12
CA THR A 220 9.92 -0.98 -23.92
C THR A 220 11.04 -1.46 -24.81
N ALA A 221 12.22 -1.70 -24.26
CA ALA A 221 13.32 -2.33 -24.97
C ALA A 221 13.02 -3.83 -25.16
N LYS A 222 12.45 -4.19 -26.31
CA LYS A 222 12.25 -5.59 -26.70
C LYS A 222 13.55 -6.17 -27.27
N PRO A 223 14.01 -7.35 -26.81
CA PRO A 223 15.08 -8.04 -27.51
C PRO A 223 14.57 -8.42 -28.91
N TYR A 224 15.24 -7.95 -29.97
CA TYR A 224 15.03 -8.48 -31.30
C TYR A 224 15.58 -9.91 -31.33
N LEU A 225 14.72 -10.89 -31.13
CA LEU A 225 15.01 -12.26 -31.50
C LEU A 225 15.04 -12.26 -33.05
N LYS A 226 16.25 -12.18 -33.65
CA LYS A 226 16.42 -12.61 -35.04
C LYS A 226 16.16 -14.11 -35.06
N ALA A 227 15.09 -14.52 -35.76
CA ALA A 227 14.86 -15.89 -36.16
C ALA A 227 15.99 -16.40 -37.09
#